data_e7d75da46c0e7157fefbd5361d1744a5
#
_entry.id   e7d75da46c0e7157fefbd5361d1744a5
#
_cell.length_a   1.000
_cell.length_b   1.000
_cell.length_c   1.000
_cell.angle_alpha   90.00
_cell.angle_beta   90.00
_cell.angle_gamma   90.00
#
_symmetry.space_group_name_H-M   'P 1'
#
loop_
_entity.id
_entity.type
_entity.pdbx_description
1 polymer ?
#
loop_
_entity_poly.entity_id
_entity_poly.type
_entity_poly.pdbx_seq_one_letter_code
_entity_poly.pdbx_strand_id
1 'polypeptide(L)'
;MYLFICFCFFQNELKDVEEKFRKAMVTNASMDNEKSALTYQVELLKDQLEECEEQSALVTKELREKSRDYELLKRSHQETQRAVQLLQVF
;
A
#
# COMPACT_ATOMS: atom_id res chain seq x y z
N MET A 1 17.65 -36.55 53.36
CA MET A 1 17.68 -37.05 51.99
C MET A 1 16.49 -36.59 51.17
N TYR A 2 15.29 -36.75 51.66
CA TYR A 2 14.08 -36.31 50.93
C TYR A 2 14.02 -34.78 50.70
N LEU A 3 14.41 -33.99 51.68
CA LEU A 3 14.46 -32.52 51.57
C LEU A 3 15.43 -32.07 50.50
N PHE A 4 16.55 -32.74 50.35
CA PHE A 4 17.54 -32.41 49.35
C PHE A 4 17.03 -32.70 47.93
N ILE A 5 16.37 -33.84 47.74
CA ILE A 5 15.77 -34.24 46.49
C ILE A 5 14.64 -33.27 46.08
N CYS A 6 13.77 -32.91 47.03
CA CYS A 6 12.72 -31.91 46.80
C CYS A 6 13.31 -30.53 46.45
N PHE A 7 14.36 -30.13 47.13
CA PHE A 7 15.03 -28.88 46.86
C PHE A 7 15.64 -28.83 45.47
N CYS A 8 16.30 -29.90 45.04
CA CYS A 8 16.85 -30.02 43.68
C CYS A 8 15.75 -30.01 42.63
N PHE A 9 14.64 -30.67 42.88
CA PHE A 9 13.48 -30.70 41.99
C PHE A 9 12.88 -29.29 41.81
N PHE A 10 12.70 -28.56 42.94
CA PHE A 10 12.24 -27.17 42.89
C PHE A 10 13.18 -26.26 42.11
N GLN A 11 14.47 -26.41 42.27
CA GLN A 11 15.45 -25.62 41.56
C GLN A 11 15.40 -25.88 40.09
N ASN A 12 15.25 -27.13 39.66
CA ASN A 12 15.12 -27.51 38.24
C ASN A 12 13.84 -26.93 37.63
N GLU A 13 12.70 -27.01 38.34
CA GLU A 13 11.45 -26.39 37.87
C GLU A 13 11.58 -24.88 37.76
N LEU A 14 12.23 -24.24 38.72
CA LEU A 14 12.43 -22.79 38.71
C LEU A 14 13.29 -22.38 37.52
N LYS A 15 14.34 -23.10 37.20
CA LYS A 15 15.18 -22.86 36.03
C LYS A 15 14.40 -23.01 34.72
N ASP A 16 13.56 -24.04 34.65
CA ASP A 16 12.71 -24.26 33.47
C ASP A 16 11.73 -23.11 33.25
N VAL A 17 11.10 -22.63 34.31
CA VAL A 17 10.19 -21.50 34.27
C VAL A 17 10.92 -20.23 33.89
N GLU A 18 12.10 -19.98 34.44
CA GLU A 18 12.93 -18.82 34.06
C GLU A 18 13.34 -18.84 32.58
N GLU A 19 13.72 -20.02 32.08
CA GLU A 19 14.08 -20.18 30.68
C GLU A 19 12.89 -19.94 29.76
N LYS A 20 11.73 -20.48 30.09
CA LYS A 20 10.49 -20.24 29.35
C LYS A 20 10.10 -18.77 29.37
N PHE A 21 10.28 -18.11 30.50
CA PHE A 21 10.00 -16.69 30.64
C PHE A 21 10.92 -15.86 29.75
N ARG A 22 12.22 -16.16 29.70
CA ARG A 22 13.17 -15.48 28.83
C ARG A 22 12.81 -15.66 27.36
N LYS A 23 12.47 -16.89 26.97
CA LYS A 23 12.05 -17.18 25.59
C LYS A 23 10.81 -16.38 25.23
N ALA A 24 9.82 -16.32 26.14
CA ALA A 24 8.62 -15.54 25.92
C ALA A 24 8.91 -14.04 25.79
N MET A 25 9.82 -13.51 26.61
CA MET A 25 10.23 -12.10 26.51
C MET A 25 10.91 -11.78 25.17
N VAL A 26 11.81 -12.66 24.73
CA VAL A 26 12.50 -12.50 23.44
C VAL A 26 11.50 -12.56 22.29
N THR A 27 10.57 -13.52 22.35
CA THR A 27 9.51 -13.65 21.34
C THR A 27 8.61 -12.43 21.30
N ASN A 28 8.21 -11.91 22.47
CA ASN A 28 7.42 -10.69 22.56
C ASN A 28 8.13 -9.48 21.96
N ALA A 29 9.41 -9.30 22.27
CA ALA A 29 10.20 -8.21 21.71
C ALA A 29 10.30 -8.32 20.18
N SER A 30 10.51 -9.52 19.66
CA SER A 30 10.54 -9.80 18.23
C SER A 30 9.19 -9.49 17.57
N MET A 31 8.10 -9.92 18.19
CA MET A 31 6.74 -9.63 17.71
C MET A 31 6.42 -8.13 17.71
N ASP A 32 6.84 -7.41 18.74
CA ASP A 32 6.66 -5.95 18.80
C ASP A 32 7.42 -5.24 17.68
N ASN A 33 8.63 -5.69 17.38
CA ASN A 33 9.42 -5.15 16.28
C ASN A 33 8.76 -5.44 14.93
N GLU A 34 8.28 -6.65 14.73
CA GLU A 34 7.53 -7.01 13.51
C GLU A 34 6.26 -6.19 13.37
N LYS A 35 5.52 -6.01 14.45
CA LYS A 35 4.30 -5.19 14.47
C LYS A 35 4.61 -3.75 14.07
N SER A 36 5.67 -3.17 14.62
CA SER A 36 6.10 -1.81 14.29
C SER A 36 6.48 -1.68 12.83
N ALA A 37 7.24 -2.64 12.31
CA ALA A 37 7.65 -2.67 10.91
C ALA A 37 6.45 -2.79 9.97
N LEU A 38 5.50 -3.68 10.29
CA LEU A 38 4.28 -3.86 9.50
C LEU A 38 3.37 -2.63 9.54
N THR A 39 3.26 -1.99 10.70
CA THR A 39 2.49 -0.73 10.83
C THR A 39 3.08 0.35 9.94
N TYR A 40 4.40 0.48 9.92
CA TYR A 40 5.10 1.42 9.05
C TYR A 40 4.83 1.11 7.57
N GLN A 41 4.91 -0.16 7.18
CA GLN A 41 4.64 -0.59 5.80
C GLN A 41 3.20 -0.29 5.39
N VAL A 42 2.23 -0.52 6.28
CA VAL A 42 0.81 -0.23 6.02
C VAL A 42 0.61 1.26 5.79
N GLU A 43 1.20 2.12 6.60
CA GLU A 43 1.12 3.57 6.43
C GLU A 43 1.75 4.02 5.11
N LEU A 44 2.91 3.47 4.78
CA LEU A 44 3.58 3.75 3.50
C LEU A 44 2.71 3.35 2.31
N LEU A 45 2.10 2.17 2.37
CA LEU A 45 1.21 1.69 1.32
C LEU A 45 -0.04 2.55 1.17
N LYS A 46 -0.60 3.03 2.28
CA LYS A 46 -1.74 3.97 2.27
C LYS A 46 -1.38 5.27 1.57
N ASP A 47 -0.22 5.83 1.86
CA ASP A 47 0.26 7.05 1.23
C ASP A 47 0.48 6.84 -0.27
N GLN A 48 1.07 5.72 -0.66
CA GLN A 48 1.25 5.37 -2.06
C GLN A 48 -0.08 5.20 -2.79
N LEU A 49 -1.07 4.61 -2.13
CA LEU A 49 -2.41 4.45 -2.70
C LEU A 49 -3.08 5.80 -2.92
N GLU A 50 -3.02 6.71 -1.95
CA GLU A 50 -3.53 8.08 -2.09
C GLU A 50 -2.89 8.79 -3.27
N GLU A 51 -1.58 8.70 -3.39
CA GLU A 51 -0.83 9.31 -4.49
C GLU A 51 -1.25 8.75 -5.84
N CYS A 52 -1.43 7.43 -5.93
CA CYS A 52 -1.92 6.78 -7.15
C CYS A 52 -3.35 7.21 -7.49
N GLU A 53 -4.21 7.35 -6.51
CA GLU A 53 -5.60 7.82 -6.71
C GLU A 53 -5.62 9.26 -7.23
N GLU A 54 -4.79 10.14 -6.69
CA GLU A 54 -4.65 11.51 -7.15
C GLU A 54 -4.16 11.58 -8.58
N GLN A 55 -3.13 10.80 -8.91
CA GLN A 55 -2.60 10.72 -10.28
C GLN A 55 -3.64 10.19 -11.25
N SER A 56 -4.38 9.16 -10.85
CA SER A 56 -5.45 8.58 -11.66
C SER A 56 -6.55 9.60 -11.93
N ALA A 57 -6.93 10.39 -10.94
CA ALA A 57 -7.93 11.45 -11.10
C ALA A 57 -7.44 12.53 -12.08
N LEU A 58 -6.17 12.94 -11.99
CA LEU A 58 -5.57 13.91 -12.90
C LEU A 58 -5.54 13.41 -14.34
N VAL A 59 -5.11 12.17 -14.55
CA VAL A 59 -5.05 11.55 -15.87
C VAL A 59 -6.44 11.43 -16.48
N THR A 60 -7.43 11.06 -15.69
CA THR A 60 -8.83 10.98 -16.15
C THR A 60 -9.36 12.34 -16.58
N LYS A 61 -9.02 13.39 -15.84
CA LYS A 61 -9.39 14.77 -16.17
C LYS A 61 -8.74 15.21 -17.49
N GLU A 62 -7.45 14.96 -17.63
CA GLU A 62 -6.71 15.29 -18.86
C GLU A 62 -7.29 14.54 -20.07
N LEU A 63 -7.65 13.28 -19.89
CA LEU A 63 -8.25 12.47 -20.94
C LEU A 63 -9.57 13.08 -21.41
N ARG A 64 -10.41 13.52 -20.49
CA ARG A 64 -11.68 14.16 -20.81
C ARG A 64 -11.47 15.46 -21.58
N GLU A 65 -10.53 16.29 -21.15
CA GLU A 65 -10.19 17.55 -21.83
C GLU A 65 -9.70 17.30 -23.25
N LYS A 66 -8.79 16.36 -23.43
CA LYS A 66 -8.27 16.00 -24.74
C LYS A 66 -9.32 15.37 -25.65
N SER A 67 -10.23 14.59 -25.09
CA SER A 67 -11.35 14.04 -25.85
C SER A 67 -12.27 15.13 -26.37
N ARG A 68 -12.57 16.15 -25.55
CA ARG A 68 -13.35 17.32 -25.98
C ARG A 68 -12.65 18.10 -27.07
N ASP A 69 -11.35 18.34 -26.90
CA ASP A 69 -10.53 19.06 -27.87
C ASP A 69 -10.51 18.31 -29.20
N TYR A 70 -10.36 16.99 -29.15
CA TYR A 70 -10.39 16.15 -30.32
C TYR A 70 -11.73 16.24 -31.05
N GLU A 71 -12.86 16.17 -30.32
CA GLU A 71 -14.19 16.29 -30.93
C GLU A 71 -14.41 17.65 -31.60
N LEU A 72 -13.97 18.73 -30.93
CA LEU A 72 -14.05 20.08 -31.50
C LEU A 72 -13.21 20.21 -32.75
N LEU A 73 -12.00 19.71 -32.71
CA LEU A 73 -11.10 19.72 -33.86
C LEU A 73 -11.66 18.91 -35.06
N LYS A 74 -12.24 17.76 -34.76
CA LYS A 74 -12.88 16.90 -35.74
C LYS A 74 -14.04 17.61 -36.47
N ARG A 75 -14.90 18.29 -35.69
CA ARG A 75 -16.02 19.09 -36.23
C ARG A 75 -15.51 20.21 -37.10
N SER A 76 -14.51 20.95 -36.63
CA SER A 76 -13.88 22.05 -37.39
C SER A 76 -13.30 21.54 -38.69
N HIS A 77 -12.63 20.40 -38.64
CA HIS A 77 -12.05 19.76 -39.84
C HIS A 77 -13.13 19.36 -40.88
N GLN A 78 -14.23 18.78 -40.39
CA GLN A 78 -15.36 18.40 -41.27
C GLN A 78 -16.01 19.61 -41.90
N GLU A 79 -16.18 20.71 -41.18
CA GLU A 79 -16.73 21.95 -41.70
C GLU A 79 -15.81 22.55 -42.78
N THR A 80 -14.50 22.53 -42.53
CA THR A 80 -13.52 23.00 -43.51
C THR A 80 -13.52 22.14 -44.77
N GLN A 81 -13.63 20.82 -44.63
CA GLN A 81 -13.73 19.91 -45.78
C GLN A 81 -14.99 20.18 -46.61
N ARG A 82 -16.12 20.41 -45.97
CA ARG A 82 -17.37 20.76 -46.65
C ARG A 82 -17.23 22.08 -47.43
N ALA A 83 -16.62 23.08 -46.80
CA ALA A 83 -16.39 24.38 -47.42
C ALA A 83 -15.47 24.25 -48.64
N VAL A 84 -14.42 23.45 -48.56
CA VAL A 84 -13.51 23.18 -49.67
C VAL A 84 -14.24 22.46 -50.83
N GLN A 85 -15.06 21.45 -50.47
CA GLN A 85 -15.87 20.74 -51.46
C GLN A 85 -16.84 21.64 -52.20
N LEU A 86 -17.51 22.54 -51.49
CA LEU A 86 -18.41 23.54 -52.11
C LEU A 86 -17.67 24.49 -53.02
N LEU A 87 -16.48 24.93 -52.63
CA LEU A 87 -15.64 25.79 -53.48
C LEU A 87 -15.14 25.08 -54.72
N GLN A 88 -14.86 23.78 -54.65
CA GLN A 88 -14.42 22.97 -55.79
C GLN A 88 -15.52 22.74 -56.83
N VAL A 89 -16.78 22.71 -56.39
CA VAL A 89 -17.94 22.54 -57.28
C VAL A 89 -18.23 23.80 -58.07
N PHE A 90 -17.89 24.94 -57.50
CA PHE A 90 -18.00 26.23 -58.18
C PHE A 90 -16.75 26.58 -58.93
#